data_a11078e95189afe988044afe97bfc730
#
_entry.id   a11078e95189afe988044afe97bfc730
#
_cell.length_a   1.000
_cell.length_b   1.000
_cell.length_c   1.000
_cell.angle_alpha   90.00
_cell.angle_beta   90.00
_cell.angle_gamma   90.00
#
_symmetry.space_group_name_H-M   'P 1'
#
loop_
_entity.id
_entity.type
_entity.pdbx_description
1 polymer ?
#
loop_
_entity_poly.entity_id
_entity_poly.type
_entity_poly.pdbx_seq_one_letter_code
_entity_poly.pdbx_strand_id
1 'polypeptide(L)'
;MKPITFTSLLLASALPLAAQATRPTITLYDAASLTSACEQALAAARKRAETLAVLPMNEVSPDSVLATWNDQSRLAEDVIGSASLLAYVHPDKAVRDAGEACILKTTETQTAIFQNEALYKRVQAVSPKDAVDAQYRLDLIEAFEDTGVTLAPEPRAQAKAMMERLTALDQEFDRNLREVKTTLSFSPDE
;
A
#
# COMPACT_ATOMS: atom_id res chain seq x y z
N MET A 1 78.30 -18.61 -3.21
CA MET A 1 77.32 -17.96 -2.31
C MET A 1 76.28 -17.25 -3.16
N LYS A 2 75.02 -17.77 -3.19
CA LYS A 2 73.92 -17.16 -3.92
C LYS A 2 73.03 -16.41 -2.93
N PRO A 3 72.56 -15.18 -3.17
CA PRO A 3 71.67 -14.49 -2.28
C PRO A 3 70.22 -15.01 -2.45
N ILE A 4 69.58 -15.28 -1.32
CA ILE A 4 68.20 -15.70 -1.21
C ILE A 4 67.35 -14.41 -1.14
N THR A 5 66.55 -14.14 -2.15
CA THR A 5 65.59 -13.03 -2.19
C THR A 5 64.30 -13.46 -1.49
N PHE A 6 63.97 -12.85 -0.36
CA PHE A 6 62.68 -13.01 0.32
C PHE A 6 61.63 -12.12 -0.36
N THR A 7 60.69 -12.75 -1.02
CA THR A 7 59.52 -12.05 -1.55
C THR A 7 58.42 -12.03 -0.47
N SER A 8 58.21 -10.86 0.16
CA SER A 8 57.11 -10.69 1.13
C SER A 8 55.77 -10.59 0.39
N LEU A 9 54.93 -11.60 0.59
CA LEU A 9 53.56 -11.62 0.09
C LEU A 9 52.67 -10.82 1.07
N LEU A 10 52.26 -9.61 0.68
CA LEU A 10 51.28 -8.81 1.40
C LEU A 10 49.89 -9.40 1.12
N LEU A 11 49.35 -10.15 2.10
CA LEU A 11 47.94 -10.54 2.12
C LEU A 11 47.09 -9.28 2.47
N ALA A 12 46.48 -8.68 1.48
CA ALA A 12 45.43 -7.67 1.68
C ALA A 12 44.15 -8.38 2.15
N SER A 13 43.88 -8.33 3.46
CA SER A 13 42.59 -8.74 4.03
C SER A 13 41.50 -7.77 3.61
N ALA A 14 40.72 -8.15 2.60
CA ALA A 14 39.46 -7.47 2.27
C ALA A 14 38.47 -7.71 3.42
N LEU A 15 38.30 -6.72 4.28
CA LEU A 15 37.17 -6.69 5.22
C LEU A 15 35.87 -6.62 4.43
N PRO A 16 34.90 -7.52 4.69
CA PRO A 16 33.59 -7.37 4.07
C PRO A 16 33.00 -6.05 4.54
N LEU A 17 32.67 -5.12 3.60
CA LEU A 17 31.78 -4.02 3.88
C LEU A 17 30.44 -4.66 4.32
N ALA A 18 30.19 -4.66 5.63
CA ALA A 18 28.88 -4.98 6.14
C ALA A 18 27.90 -3.97 5.51
N ALA A 19 27.04 -4.44 4.63
CA ALA A 19 25.93 -3.65 4.13
C ALA A 19 25.14 -3.20 5.34
N GLN A 20 25.24 -1.92 5.69
CA GLN A 20 24.42 -1.33 6.73
C GLN A 20 22.99 -1.37 6.19
N ALA A 21 22.21 -2.30 6.71
CA ALA A 21 20.77 -2.31 6.46
C ALA A 21 20.25 -0.96 6.92
N THR A 22 19.89 -0.11 5.97
CA THR A 22 19.23 1.16 6.27
C THR A 22 17.93 0.82 6.98
N ARG A 23 17.77 1.31 8.22
CA ARG A 23 16.52 1.11 8.94
C ARG A 23 15.42 1.77 8.12
N PRO A 24 14.26 1.11 7.94
CA PRO A 24 13.13 1.76 7.31
C PRO A 24 12.76 3.00 8.12
N THR A 25 12.68 4.13 7.44
CA THR A 25 12.29 5.41 8.07
C THR A 25 10.93 5.80 7.56
N ILE A 26 10.03 6.16 8.47
CA ILE A 26 8.75 6.76 8.09
C ILE A 26 9.04 8.20 7.65
N THR A 27 8.55 8.56 6.46
CA THR A 27 8.68 9.93 5.97
C THR A 27 7.87 10.86 6.86
N LEU A 28 8.53 11.91 7.37
CA LEU A 28 7.84 12.95 8.11
C LEU A 28 7.22 13.93 7.12
N TYR A 29 5.89 13.98 7.14
CA TYR A 29 5.12 14.89 6.31
C TYR A 29 4.57 16.06 7.15
N ASP A 30 4.48 17.23 6.55
CA ASP A 30 3.49 18.24 6.92
C ASP A 30 2.16 17.98 6.19
N ALA A 31 1.10 18.72 6.53
CA ALA A 31 -0.22 18.50 5.96
C ALA A 31 -0.25 18.66 4.42
N ALA A 32 0.48 19.63 3.87
CA ALA A 32 0.50 19.92 2.43
C ALA A 32 1.25 18.84 1.67
N SER A 33 2.42 18.43 2.14
CA SER A 33 3.24 17.39 1.52
C SER A 33 2.58 16.01 1.61
N LEU A 34 1.89 15.70 2.72
CA LEU A 34 1.13 14.47 2.87
C LEU A 34 -0.03 14.42 1.86
N THR A 35 -0.80 15.50 1.75
CA THR A 35 -1.89 15.62 0.76
C THR A 35 -1.37 15.40 -0.66
N SER A 36 -0.28 16.10 -1.02
CA SER A 36 0.30 15.98 -2.36
C SER A 36 0.83 14.58 -2.65
N ALA A 37 1.53 13.96 -1.70
CA ALA A 37 2.06 12.60 -1.86
C ALA A 37 0.92 11.58 -2.02
N CYS A 38 -0.15 11.71 -1.24
CA CYS A 38 -1.34 10.87 -1.35
C CYS A 38 -1.99 10.99 -2.73
N GLU A 39 -2.23 12.20 -3.20
CA GLU A 39 -2.84 12.43 -4.52
C GLU A 39 -2.00 11.86 -5.66
N GLN A 40 -0.68 12.00 -5.59
CA GLN A 40 0.25 11.44 -6.57
C GLN A 40 0.23 9.90 -6.55
N ALA A 41 0.28 9.28 -5.37
CA ALA A 41 0.22 7.83 -5.23
C ALA A 41 -1.09 7.25 -5.79
N LEU A 42 -2.23 7.86 -5.44
CA LEU A 42 -3.54 7.41 -5.92
C LEU A 42 -3.72 7.65 -7.44
N ALA A 43 -3.20 8.76 -7.96
CA ALA A 43 -3.22 9.01 -9.40
C ALA A 43 -2.36 7.97 -10.18
N ALA A 44 -1.19 7.63 -9.64
CA ALA A 44 -0.34 6.58 -10.21
C ALA A 44 -1.03 5.21 -10.17
N ALA A 45 -1.72 4.88 -9.07
CA ALA A 45 -2.50 3.64 -8.93
C ALA A 45 -3.61 3.55 -9.99
N ARG A 46 -4.41 4.61 -10.15
CA ARG A 46 -5.46 4.67 -11.18
C ARG A 46 -4.89 4.49 -12.59
N LYS A 47 -3.84 5.24 -12.93
CA LYS A 47 -3.22 5.15 -14.26
C LYS A 47 -2.71 3.74 -14.59
N ARG A 48 -2.13 3.04 -13.64
CA ARG A 48 -1.67 1.65 -13.84
C ARG A 48 -2.83 0.68 -13.99
N ALA A 49 -3.85 0.81 -13.15
CA ALA A 49 -5.07 0.02 -13.27
C ALA A 49 -5.72 0.19 -14.66
N GLU A 50 -5.80 1.41 -15.17
CA GLU A 50 -6.26 1.71 -16.51
C GLU A 50 -5.39 1.03 -17.58
N THR A 51 -4.06 1.11 -17.44
CA THR A 51 -3.13 0.46 -18.36
C THR A 51 -3.31 -1.06 -18.38
N LEU A 52 -3.42 -1.67 -17.21
CA LEU A 52 -3.68 -3.11 -17.09
C LEU A 52 -5.06 -3.51 -17.63
N ALA A 53 -6.07 -2.67 -17.42
CA ALA A 53 -7.43 -2.94 -17.89
C ALA A 53 -7.55 -3.02 -19.43
N VAL A 54 -6.65 -2.36 -20.16
CA VAL A 54 -6.63 -2.39 -21.64
C VAL A 54 -5.54 -3.29 -22.22
N LEU A 55 -4.78 -4.00 -21.37
CA LEU A 55 -3.74 -4.92 -21.82
C LEU A 55 -4.35 -5.97 -22.77
N PRO A 56 -3.77 -6.22 -23.96
CA PRO A 56 -4.23 -7.27 -24.85
C PRO A 56 -4.21 -8.64 -24.18
N MET A 57 -5.23 -9.45 -24.39
CA MET A 57 -5.37 -10.75 -23.71
C MET A 57 -4.22 -11.73 -24.02
N ASN A 58 -3.59 -11.62 -25.17
CA ASN A 58 -2.41 -12.40 -25.55
C ASN A 58 -1.11 -11.94 -24.88
N GLU A 59 -1.12 -10.79 -24.21
CA GLU A 59 0.01 -10.26 -23.44
C GLU A 59 -0.17 -10.47 -21.93
N VAL A 60 -1.31 -11.03 -21.49
CA VAL A 60 -1.58 -11.34 -20.08
C VAL A 60 -0.66 -12.46 -19.60
N SER A 61 0.11 -12.18 -18.57
CA SER A 61 1.06 -13.11 -17.95
C SER A 61 1.26 -12.76 -16.47
N PRO A 62 1.89 -13.63 -15.66
CA PRO A 62 2.28 -13.27 -14.30
C PRO A 62 3.15 -12.01 -14.25
N ASP A 63 4.09 -11.83 -15.17
CA ASP A 63 4.98 -10.66 -15.19
C ASP A 63 4.25 -9.37 -15.57
N SER A 64 3.38 -9.43 -16.58
CA SER A 64 2.66 -8.24 -17.04
C SER A 64 1.53 -7.81 -16.09
N VAL A 65 0.93 -8.73 -15.35
CA VAL A 65 -0.22 -8.46 -14.45
C VAL A 65 0.18 -8.54 -12.99
N LEU A 66 0.61 -9.71 -12.48
CA LEU A 66 0.84 -9.91 -11.04
C LEU A 66 2.04 -9.13 -10.54
N ALA A 67 3.18 -9.17 -11.25
CA ALA A 67 4.37 -8.43 -10.83
C ALA A 67 4.13 -6.91 -10.91
N THR A 68 3.47 -6.44 -11.98
CA THR A 68 3.11 -5.03 -12.13
C THR A 68 2.16 -4.57 -11.02
N TRP A 69 1.19 -5.42 -10.65
CA TRP A 69 0.27 -5.13 -9.53
C TRP A 69 1.01 -5.05 -8.20
N ASN A 70 1.84 -6.05 -7.90
CA ASN A 70 2.62 -6.08 -6.66
C ASN A 70 3.55 -4.86 -6.50
N ASP A 71 4.27 -4.48 -7.56
CA ASP A 71 5.15 -3.31 -7.53
C ASP A 71 4.38 -2.02 -7.30
N GLN A 72 3.20 -1.90 -7.88
CA GLN A 72 2.33 -0.76 -7.66
C GLN A 72 1.82 -0.70 -6.22
N SER A 73 1.31 -1.82 -5.69
CA SER A 73 0.78 -1.89 -4.33
C SER A 73 1.84 -1.48 -3.33
N ARG A 74 3.07 -1.96 -3.49
CA ARG A 74 4.20 -1.60 -2.63
C ARG A 74 4.52 -0.10 -2.65
N LEU A 75 4.55 0.52 -3.83
CA LEU A 75 4.82 1.97 -3.95
C LEU A 75 3.69 2.84 -3.37
N ALA A 76 2.46 2.40 -3.51
CA ALA A 76 1.31 3.09 -2.92
C ALA A 76 1.31 2.96 -1.39
N GLU A 77 1.65 1.77 -0.87
CA GLU A 77 1.64 1.47 0.56
C GLU A 77 2.64 2.33 1.35
N ASP A 78 3.78 2.68 0.77
CA ASP A 78 4.77 3.57 1.41
C ASP A 78 4.15 4.92 1.81
N VAL A 79 3.22 5.45 1.00
CA VAL A 79 2.52 6.72 1.30
C VAL A 79 1.27 6.48 2.14
N ILE A 80 0.45 5.49 1.76
CA ILE A 80 -0.83 5.21 2.41
C ILE A 80 -0.63 4.72 3.84
N GLY A 81 0.35 3.84 4.07
CA GLY A 81 0.71 3.38 5.41
C GLY A 81 1.22 4.51 6.29
N SER A 82 2.03 5.41 5.73
CA SER A 82 2.47 6.62 6.44
C SER A 82 1.29 7.55 6.77
N ALA A 83 0.39 7.80 5.82
CA ALA A 83 -0.80 8.62 6.03
C ALA A 83 -1.70 8.04 7.11
N SER A 84 -1.93 6.71 7.08
CA SER A 84 -2.72 6.01 8.09
C SER A 84 -2.12 6.17 9.48
N LEU A 85 -0.81 5.93 9.64
CA LEU A 85 -0.16 6.13 10.93
C LEU A 85 -0.27 7.57 11.43
N LEU A 86 0.03 8.55 10.58
CA LEU A 86 0.02 9.97 10.95
C LEU A 86 -1.37 10.48 11.30
N ALA A 87 -2.43 9.94 10.68
CA ALA A 87 -3.82 10.24 11.01
C ALA A 87 -4.14 9.96 12.50
N TYR A 88 -3.52 8.94 13.07
CA TYR A 88 -3.78 8.54 14.47
C TYR A 88 -2.84 9.17 15.48
N VAL A 89 -1.56 9.36 15.15
CA VAL A 89 -0.54 9.67 16.16
C VAL A 89 0.13 11.03 16.02
N HIS A 90 -0.07 11.77 14.91
CA HIS A 90 0.65 13.03 14.72
C HIS A 90 0.16 14.10 15.70
N PRO A 91 1.07 14.89 16.34
CA PRO A 91 0.67 15.93 17.29
C PRO A 91 -0.10 17.08 16.61
N ASP A 92 0.26 17.45 15.40
CA ASP A 92 -0.44 18.48 14.64
C ASP A 92 -1.75 17.95 14.04
N LYS A 93 -2.85 18.61 14.41
CA LYS A 93 -4.19 18.26 13.91
C LYS A 93 -4.30 18.36 12.38
N ALA A 94 -3.64 19.34 11.75
CA ALA A 94 -3.71 19.50 10.30
C ALA A 94 -3.10 18.30 9.56
N VAL A 95 -2.05 17.69 10.11
CA VAL A 95 -1.45 16.46 9.55
C VAL A 95 -2.37 15.26 9.76
N ARG A 96 -3.01 15.15 10.94
CA ARG A 96 -4.01 14.10 11.17
C ARG A 96 -5.18 14.19 10.20
N ASP A 97 -5.71 15.40 10.01
CA ASP A 97 -6.82 15.65 9.07
C ASP A 97 -6.42 15.31 7.63
N ALA A 98 -5.19 15.63 7.21
CA ALA A 98 -4.67 15.26 5.91
C ALA A 98 -4.53 13.73 5.74
N GLY A 99 -4.11 13.02 6.79
CA GLY A 99 -4.04 11.56 6.83
C GLY A 99 -5.42 10.92 6.72
N GLU A 100 -6.41 11.39 7.47
CA GLU A 100 -7.80 10.95 7.39
C GLU A 100 -8.39 11.16 5.99
N ALA A 101 -8.14 12.33 5.39
CA ALA A 101 -8.57 12.61 4.02
C ALA A 101 -7.91 11.67 3.00
N CYS A 102 -6.64 11.30 3.21
CA CYS A 102 -5.94 10.33 2.38
C CYS A 102 -6.58 8.95 2.46
N ILE A 103 -6.93 8.47 3.65
CA ILE A 103 -7.60 7.17 3.86
C ILE A 103 -8.93 7.11 3.10
N LEU A 104 -9.76 8.16 3.20
CA LEU A 104 -11.03 8.22 2.46
C LEU A 104 -10.83 8.14 0.94
N LYS A 105 -9.92 8.95 0.39
CA LYS A 105 -9.58 8.94 -1.04
C LYS A 105 -8.99 7.59 -1.47
N THR A 106 -8.26 6.91 -0.59
CA THR A 106 -7.71 5.57 -0.84
C THR A 106 -8.83 4.55 -0.99
N THR A 107 -9.78 4.52 -0.06
CA THR A 107 -10.95 3.63 -0.13
C THR A 107 -11.73 3.84 -1.42
N GLU A 108 -12.03 5.10 -1.78
CA GLU A 108 -12.71 5.44 -3.03
C GLU A 108 -11.95 4.91 -4.26
N THR A 109 -10.64 5.15 -4.29
CA THR A 109 -9.77 4.75 -5.41
C THR A 109 -9.65 3.24 -5.53
N GLN A 110 -9.41 2.54 -4.42
CA GLN A 110 -9.28 1.08 -4.39
C GLN A 110 -10.61 0.41 -4.77
N THR A 111 -11.73 0.88 -4.23
CA THR A 111 -13.04 0.36 -4.61
C THR A 111 -13.29 0.50 -6.11
N ALA A 112 -12.95 1.65 -6.70
CA ALA A 112 -13.10 1.86 -8.14
C ALA A 112 -12.19 0.91 -8.97
N ILE A 113 -10.97 0.67 -8.51
CA ILE A 113 -10.03 -0.26 -9.16
C ILE A 113 -10.54 -1.70 -9.06
N PHE A 114 -10.94 -2.15 -7.88
CA PHE A 114 -11.42 -3.51 -7.65
C PHE A 114 -12.83 -3.78 -8.22
N GLN A 115 -13.59 -2.75 -8.58
CA GLN A 115 -14.85 -2.89 -9.33
C GLN A 115 -14.67 -2.82 -10.86
N ASN A 116 -13.43 -2.77 -11.36
CA ASN A 116 -13.15 -2.73 -12.79
C ASN A 116 -13.20 -4.14 -13.41
N GLU A 117 -14.29 -4.45 -14.12
CA GLU A 117 -14.49 -5.76 -14.79
C GLU A 117 -13.41 -6.09 -15.82
N ALA A 118 -12.90 -5.09 -16.56
CA ALA A 118 -11.88 -5.33 -17.56
C ALA A 118 -10.56 -5.76 -16.91
N LEU A 119 -10.22 -5.18 -15.77
CA LEU A 119 -9.06 -5.54 -14.97
C LEU A 119 -9.22 -6.93 -14.32
N TYR A 120 -10.39 -7.19 -13.73
CA TYR A 120 -10.74 -8.50 -13.18
C TYR A 120 -10.55 -9.63 -14.19
N LYS A 121 -11.02 -9.44 -15.44
CA LYS A 121 -10.82 -10.43 -16.52
C LYS A 121 -9.35 -10.68 -16.84
N ARG A 122 -8.46 -9.68 -16.73
CA ARG A 122 -7.02 -9.87 -16.92
C ARG A 122 -6.41 -10.69 -15.80
N VAL A 123 -6.77 -10.40 -14.55
CA VAL A 123 -6.33 -11.20 -13.39
C VAL A 123 -6.79 -12.65 -13.52
N GLN A 124 -8.05 -12.88 -13.90
CA GLN A 124 -8.58 -14.23 -14.13
C GLN A 124 -7.84 -14.99 -15.25
N ALA A 125 -7.38 -14.30 -16.29
CA ALA A 125 -6.72 -14.90 -17.43
C ALA A 125 -5.23 -15.22 -17.20
N VAL A 126 -4.65 -14.78 -16.09
CA VAL A 126 -3.25 -15.11 -15.77
C VAL A 126 -3.08 -16.60 -15.58
N SER A 127 -2.10 -17.20 -16.27
CA SER A 127 -1.64 -18.56 -16.02
C SER A 127 -0.46 -18.51 -15.05
N PRO A 128 -0.62 -18.94 -13.78
CA PRO A 128 0.43 -18.87 -12.77
C PRO A 128 1.66 -19.71 -13.16
N LYS A 129 2.87 -19.26 -12.81
CA LYS A 129 4.12 -19.99 -13.03
C LYS A 129 4.41 -21.00 -11.93
N ASP A 130 3.96 -20.68 -10.71
CA ASP A 130 4.23 -21.45 -9.50
C ASP A 130 3.09 -21.29 -8.47
N ALA A 131 3.27 -21.90 -7.30
CA ALA A 131 2.27 -21.86 -6.22
C ALA A 131 2.11 -20.45 -5.61
N VAL A 132 3.13 -19.60 -5.62
CA VAL A 132 3.08 -18.24 -5.09
C VAL A 132 2.23 -17.38 -6.02
N ASP A 133 2.50 -17.42 -7.33
CA ASP A 133 1.68 -16.74 -8.34
C ASP A 133 0.22 -17.21 -8.28
N ALA A 134 0.01 -18.54 -8.10
CA ALA A 134 -1.32 -19.10 -8.02
C ALA A 134 -2.10 -18.55 -6.81
N GLN A 135 -1.47 -18.51 -5.63
CA GLN A 135 -2.10 -17.98 -4.43
C GLN A 135 -2.36 -16.48 -4.58
N TYR A 136 -1.37 -15.71 -5.03
CA TYR A 136 -1.53 -14.27 -5.20
C TYR A 136 -2.64 -13.91 -6.19
N ARG A 137 -2.75 -14.69 -7.29
CA ARG A 137 -3.86 -14.54 -8.23
C ARG A 137 -5.22 -14.81 -7.58
N LEU A 138 -5.32 -15.85 -6.74
CA LEU A 138 -6.56 -16.15 -5.99
C LEU A 138 -6.92 -15.02 -5.04
N ASP A 139 -5.97 -14.53 -4.25
CA ASP A 139 -6.19 -13.42 -3.31
C ASP A 139 -6.69 -12.16 -4.04
N LEU A 140 -6.14 -11.88 -5.22
CA LEU A 140 -6.62 -10.77 -6.05
C LEU A 140 -8.03 -11.00 -6.56
N ILE A 141 -8.36 -12.20 -7.04
CA ILE A 141 -9.71 -12.54 -7.50
C ILE A 141 -10.71 -12.36 -6.37
N GLU A 142 -10.43 -12.88 -5.18
CA GLU A 142 -11.27 -12.72 -3.99
C GLU A 142 -11.47 -11.25 -3.66
N ALA A 143 -10.42 -10.43 -3.66
CA ALA A 143 -10.52 -8.99 -3.41
C ALA A 143 -11.43 -8.26 -4.43
N PHE A 144 -11.37 -8.65 -5.71
CA PHE A 144 -12.29 -8.13 -6.72
C PHE A 144 -13.74 -8.55 -6.46
N GLU A 145 -13.96 -9.81 -6.10
CA GLU A 145 -15.30 -10.36 -5.85
C GLU A 145 -15.92 -9.77 -4.58
N ASP A 146 -15.15 -9.65 -3.50
CA ASP A 146 -15.56 -9.03 -2.24
C ASP A 146 -15.94 -7.55 -2.43
N THR A 147 -15.32 -6.88 -3.40
CA THR A 147 -15.65 -5.50 -3.75
C THR A 147 -16.89 -5.40 -4.66
N GLY A 148 -17.42 -6.54 -5.09
CA GLY A 148 -18.66 -6.63 -5.85
C GLY A 148 -18.49 -6.45 -7.36
N VAL A 149 -17.31 -6.75 -7.95
CA VAL A 149 -17.07 -6.64 -9.40
C VAL A 149 -18.05 -7.48 -10.22
N THR A 150 -18.52 -8.60 -9.68
CA THR A 150 -19.46 -9.53 -10.33
C THR A 150 -20.93 -9.09 -10.21
N LEU A 151 -21.23 -8.08 -9.42
CA LEU A 151 -22.58 -7.56 -9.27
C LEU A 151 -23.02 -6.77 -10.50
N ALA A 152 -24.34 -6.73 -10.74
CA ALA A 152 -24.93 -5.83 -11.72
C ALA A 152 -24.60 -4.35 -11.37
N PRO A 153 -24.65 -3.41 -12.34
CA PRO A 153 -24.19 -2.03 -12.14
C PRO A 153 -24.82 -1.32 -10.93
N GLU A 154 -26.14 -1.47 -10.73
CA GLU A 154 -26.84 -0.79 -9.64
C GLU A 154 -26.47 -1.36 -8.24
N PRO A 155 -26.53 -2.69 -7.95
CA PRO A 155 -26.01 -3.25 -6.70
C PRO A 155 -24.52 -2.96 -6.47
N ARG A 156 -23.69 -2.91 -7.52
CA ARG A 156 -22.27 -2.56 -7.42
C ARG A 156 -22.08 -1.13 -6.93
N ALA A 157 -22.84 -0.18 -7.48
CA ALA A 157 -22.82 1.20 -7.03
C ALA A 157 -23.27 1.34 -5.56
N GLN A 158 -24.28 0.58 -5.14
CA GLN A 158 -24.71 0.53 -3.74
C GLN A 158 -23.63 -0.04 -2.83
N ALA A 159 -22.95 -1.14 -3.21
CA ALA A 159 -21.84 -1.71 -2.47
C ALA A 159 -20.71 -0.69 -2.31
N LYS A 160 -20.32 0.03 -3.38
CA LYS A 160 -19.34 1.11 -3.32
C LYS A 160 -19.73 2.17 -2.30
N ALA A 161 -20.97 2.69 -2.38
CA ALA A 161 -21.45 3.73 -1.44
C ALA A 161 -21.45 3.24 0.03
N MET A 162 -21.77 1.96 0.26
CA MET A 162 -21.70 1.38 1.61
C MET A 162 -20.26 1.27 2.13
N MET A 163 -19.29 0.86 1.32
CA MET A 163 -17.89 0.78 1.69
C MET A 163 -17.32 2.16 2.04
N GLU A 164 -17.60 3.16 1.21
CA GLU A 164 -17.20 4.54 1.47
C GLU A 164 -17.85 5.10 2.76
N ARG A 165 -19.12 4.80 3.00
CA ARG A 165 -19.80 5.21 4.22
C ARG A 165 -19.26 4.50 5.45
N LEU A 166 -18.94 3.22 5.34
CA LEU A 166 -18.34 2.45 6.44
C LEU A 166 -16.99 3.05 6.84
N THR A 167 -16.11 3.32 5.88
CA THR A 167 -14.81 3.97 6.13
C THR A 167 -14.98 5.34 6.80
N ALA A 168 -15.95 6.14 6.35
CA ALA A 168 -16.21 7.45 6.95
C ALA A 168 -16.71 7.34 8.40
N LEU A 169 -17.57 6.36 8.68
CA LEU A 169 -18.07 6.10 10.05
C LEU A 169 -16.97 5.60 10.98
N ASP A 170 -16.10 4.73 10.50
CA ASP A 170 -14.96 4.21 11.24
C ASP A 170 -14.01 5.35 11.65
N GLN A 171 -13.68 6.24 10.73
CA GLN A 171 -12.87 7.42 11.03
C GLN A 171 -13.56 8.41 11.98
N GLU A 172 -14.87 8.60 11.86
CA GLU A 172 -15.65 9.43 12.79
C GLU A 172 -15.61 8.84 14.20
N PHE A 173 -15.78 7.53 14.31
CA PHE A 173 -15.71 6.81 15.58
C PHE A 173 -14.32 6.96 16.23
N ASP A 174 -13.26 6.70 15.49
CA ASP A 174 -11.89 6.83 15.97
C ASP A 174 -11.54 8.26 16.39
N ARG A 175 -12.01 9.25 15.64
CA ARG A 175 -11.84 10.66 15.99
C ARG A 175 -12.55 10.97 17.30
N ASN A 176 -13.78 10.54 17.46
CA ASN A 176 -14.56 10.74 18.68
C ASN A 176 -13.86 10.13 19.91
N LEU A 177 -13.27 8.91 19.76
CA LEU A 177 -12.48 8.30 20.84
C LEU A 177 -11.23 9.13 21.20
N ARG A 178 -10.51 9.65 20.22
CA ARG A 178 -9.31 10.48 20.46
C ARG A 178 -9.64 11.82 21.11
N GLU A 179 -10.80 12.39 20.84
CA GLU A 179 -11.21 13.70 21.33
C GLU A 179 -11.92 13.66 22.69
N VAL A 180 -12.25 12.47 23.18
CA VAL A 180 -12.83 12.30 24.52
C VAL A 180 -11.85 12.78 25.58
N LYS A 181 -12.29 13.75 26.40
CA LYS A 181 -11.54 14.30 27.54
C LYS A 181 -12.12 13.78 28.86
N THR A 182 -12.25 12.49 28.98
CA THR A 182 -12.68 11.86 30.24
C THR A 182 -11.48 11.70 31.15
N THR A 183 -11.53 12.32 32.31
CA THR A 183 -10.51 12.16 33.35
C THR A 183 -11.05 11.22 34.43
N LEU A 184 -10.30 10.18 34.69
CA LEU A 184 -10.56 9.30 35.85
C LEU A 184 -9.65 9.77 37.00
N SER A 185 -10.22 10.01 38.16
CA SER A 185 -9.46 10.34 39.37
C SER A 185 -9.49 9.14 40.31
N PHE A 186 -8.33 8.70 40.72
CA PHE A 186 -8.16 7.61 41.69
C PHE A 186 -7.70 8.22 43.00
N SER A 187 -8.22 7.73 44.13
CA SER A 187 -7.68 8.06 45.44
C SER A 187 -6.39 7.27 45.69
N PRO A 188 -5.49 7.72 46.58
CA PRO A 188 -4.27 6.97 46.89
C PRO A 188 -4.52 5.57 47.47
N ASP A 189 -5.76 5.27 47.90
CA ASP A 189 -6.17 3.99 48.49
C ASP A 189 -6.91 3.07 47.51
N GLU A 190 -7.08 3.48 46.24
CA GLU A 190 -7.63 2.69 45.12
C GLU A 190 -6.53 2.20 44.20
#